data_2870c41b86e9cf61c4947aeffad99b57
#
_entry.id   2870c41b86e9cf61c4947aeffad99b57
#
_cell.length_a   1.000
_cell.length_b   1.000
_cell.length_c   1.000
_cell.angle_alpha   90.00
_cell.angle_beta   90.00
_cell.angle_gamma   90.00
#
_symmetry.space_group_name_H-M   'P 1'
#
loop_
_entity.id
_entity.type
_entity.pdbx_description
1 polymer ?
#
loop_
_entity_poly.entity_id
_entity_poly.type
_entity_poly.pdbx_seq_one_letter_code
_entity_poly.pdbx_strand_id
1 'polypeptide(L)'
;ETSKEELLEFWQGVEVETSLKVNYNERVEDVVPSAGGGFNVVTSSTTYPCRAVLLTIGRRGTPRQLGVPGEEQSKVVYRLIDAAEYRGKHVLVVGGGDSALEAAHTIAEEQGTIVTISYRSDAFSRAKPANREKAEKLASAGRLKVLLGSHVREIRSDAVAIEYKGKLVLVPNQAVIVCAGGILPTGFLKSIGIEVKTKFGTA
;
A
#
# COMPACT_ATOMS: atom_id res chain seq x y z
N GLU A 1 17.11 -14.47 -5.99
CA GLU A 1 16.04 -13.72 -5.32
C GLU A 1 16.00 -14.18 -3.86
N THR A 2 15.96 -13.26 -2.94
CA THR A 2 15.86 -13.55 -1.49
C THR A 2 14.38 -13.58 -1.12
N SER A 3 13.96 -14.60 -0.37
CA SER A 3 12.59 -14.68 0.15
C SER A 3 12.35 -13.64 1.24
N LYS A 4 11.08 -13.41 1.59
CA LYS A 4 10.70 -12.53 2.70
C LYS A 4 11.21 -13.08 4.04
N GLU A 5 11.12 -14.38 4.20
CA GLU A 5 11.54 -15.13 5.38
C GLU A 5 13.06 -15.02 5.59
N GLU A 6 13.87 -15.28 4.56
CA GLU A 6 15.33 -15.12 4.61
C GLU A 6 15.76 -13.69 4.95
N LEU A 7 15.06 -12.68 4.40
CA LEU A 7 15.35 -11.28 4.71
C LEU A 7 15.01 -10.96 6.18
N LEU A 8 13.93 -11.51 6.69
CA LEU A 8 13.52 -11.32 8.08
C LEU A 8 14.52 -11.95 9.06
N GLU A 9 14.94 -13.20 8.80
CA GLU A 9 15.97 -13.90 9.57
C GLU A 9 17.30 -13.16 9.56
N PHE A 10 17.70 -12.63 8.40
CA PHE A 10 18.90 -11.81 8.29
C PHE A 10 18.84 -10.59 9.22
N TRP A 11 17.75 -9.83 9.19
CA TRP A 11 17.63 -8.63 10.05
C TRP A 11 17.52 -8.97 11.53
N GLN A 12 16.87 -10.07 11.89
CA GLN A 12 16.85 -10.56 13.27
C GLN A 12 18.26 -10.95 13.75
N GLY A 13 19.06 -11.58 12.88
CA GLY A 13 20.47 -11.87 13.15
C GLY A 13 21.27 -10.61 13.42
N VAL A 14 21.12 -9.58 12.58
CA VAL A 14 21.79 -8.28 12.76
C VAL A 14 21.41 -7.63 14.10
N GLU A 15 20.14 -7.65 14.49
CA GLU A 15 19.66 -7.11 15.77
C GLU A 15 20.34 -7.80 16.96
N VAL A 16 20.45 -9.13 16.92
CA VAL A 16 21.12 -9.93 17.95
C VAL A 16 22.62 -9.65 18.00
N GLU A 17 23.31 -9.69 16.86
CA GLU A 17 24.77 -9.50 16.78
C GLU A 17 25.21 -8.10 17.22
N THR A 18 24.43 -7.09 16.86
CA THR A 18 24.75 -5.69 17.20
C THR A 18 24.23 -5.26 18.56
N SER A 19 23.42 -6.08 19.23
CA SER A 19 22.69 -5.73 20.45
C SER A 19 21.88 -4.44 20.31
N LEU A 20 21.38 -4.17 19.11
CA LEU A 20 20.57 -2.99 18.80
C LEU A 20 19.23 -3.09 19.54
N LYS A 21 18.92 -2.05 20.32
CA LYS A 21 17.62 -1.96 21.00
C LYS A 21 16.59 -1.34 20.06
N VAL A 22 15.66 -2.15 19.57
CA VAL A 22 14.53 -1.70 18.74
C VAL A 22 13.27 -1.63 19.59
N ASN A 23 12.64 -0.48 19.65
CA ASN A 23 11.34 -0.30 20.32
C ASN A 23 10.23 -0.54 19.29
N TYR A 24 9.68 -1.75 19.30
CA TYR A 24 8.55 -2.11 18.45
C TYR A 24 7.24 -1.48 18.93
N ASN A 25 6.30 -1.25 17.99
CA ASN A 25 4.99 -0.68 18.26
C ASN A 25 5.03 0.73 18.89
N GLU A 26 6.15 1.44 18.71
CA GLU A 26 6.35 2.79 19.19
C GLU A 26 6.47 3.75 17.99
N ARG A 27 5.50 4.65 17.85
CA ARG A 27 5.43 5.58 16.73
C ARG A 27 6.08 6.91 17.11
N VAL A 28 6.98 7.41 16.25
CA VAL A 28 7.48 8.78 16.35
C VAL A 28 6.38 9.74 15.90
N GLU A 29 6.03 10.68 16.76
CA GLU A 29 4.96 11.68 16.55
C GLU A 29 5.55 13.06 16.20
N ASP A 30 6.68 13.42 16.81
CA ASP A 30 7.34 14.70 16.56
C ASP A 30 8.86 14.63 16.80
N VAL A 31 9.59 15.59 16.26
CA VAL A 31 11.02 15.80 16.50
C VAL A 31 11.24 17.28 16.72
N VAL A 32 11.47 17.67 17.97
CA VAL A 32 11.56 19.07 18.38
C VAL A 32 13.02 19.43 18.74
N PRO A 33 13.57 20.53 18.20
CA PRO A 33 14.88 21.01 18.64
C PRO A 33 14.89 21.28 20.17
N SER A 34 16.00 20.90 20.84
CA SER A 34 16.19 21.14 22.26
C SER A 34 16.97 22.45 22.48
N ALA A 35 16.59 23.23 23.50
CA ALA A 35 17.24 24.50 23.85
C ALA A 35 18.74 24.35 24.17
N GLY A 36 19.16 23.18 24.67
CA GLY A 36 20.56 22.85 24.96
C GLY A 36 21.32 22.27 23.77
N GLY A 37 20.75 22.27 22.58
CA GLY A 37 21.28 21.59 21.39
C GLY A 37 20.80 20.15 21.30
N GLY A 38 20.78 19.60 20.06
CA GLY A 38 20.19 18.30 19.75
C GLY A 38 18.66 18.36 19.63
N PHE A 39 17.99 17.25 19.88
CA PHE A 39 16.56 17.07 19.61
C PHE A 39 15.87 16.28 20.74
N ASN A 40 14.58 16.50 20.89
CA ASN A 40 13.67 15.64 21.63
C ASN A 40 12.79 14.90 20.62
N VAL A 41 12.93 13.58 20.55
CA VAL A 41 12.08 12.72 19.73
C VAL A 41 10.86 12.32 20.57
N VAL A 42 9.71 12.83 20.21
CA VAL A 42 8.43 12.54 20.88
C VAL A 42 7.82 11.32 20.21
N THR A 43 7.49 10.32 21.02
CA THR A 43 6.84 9.09 20.54
C THR A 43 5.50 8.88 21.21
N SER A 44 4.75 7.87 20.75
CA SER A 44 3.48 7.45 21.37
C SER A 44 3.64 6.99 22.83
N SER A 45 4.85 6.70 23.30
CA SER A 45 5.13 6.15 24.61
C SER A 45 5.92 7.11 25.52
N THR A 46 6.92 7.81 24.97
CA THR A 46 7.84 8.67 25.75
C THR A 46 8.56 9.70 24.88
N THR A 47 9.45 10.46 25.48
CA THR A 47 10.32 11.41 24.77
C THR A 47 11.80 11.05 24.97
N TYR A 48 12.53 10.95 23.87
CA TYR A 48 13.96 10.61 23.87
C TYR A 48 14.80 11.86 23.55
N PRO A 49 15.61 12.36 24.50
CA PRO A 49 16.60 13.38 24.20
C PRO A 49 17.75 12.75 23.40
N CYS A 50 18.16 13.38 22.30
CA CYS A 50 19.23 12.89 21.46
C CYS A 50 20.03 14.02 20.80
N ARG A 51 21.25 13.72 20.38
CA ARG A 51 22.15 14.69 19.71
C ARG A 51 21.83 14.80 18.22
N ALA A 52 21.38 13.71 17.61
CA ALA A 52 21.07 13.63 16.20
C ALA A 52 19.96 12.60 15.95
N VAL A 53 19.20 12.80 14.88
CA VAL A 53 18.12 11.89 14.44
C VAL A 53 18.39 11.45 13.02
N LEU A 54 18.41 10.14 12.80
CA LEU A 54 18.44 9.54 11.46
C LEU A 54 17.04 9.03 11.11
N LEU A 55 16.40 9.64 10.11
CA LEU A 55 15.09 9.25 9.64
C LEU A 55 15.20 8.18 8.53
N THR A 56 14.73 6.97 8.82
CA THR A 56 14.68 5.84 7.86
C THR A 56 13.24 5.38 7.58
N ILE A 57 12.29 6.32 7.60
CA ILE A 57 10.83 6.12 7.52
C ILE A 57 10.35 5.62 6.15
N GLY A 58 11.23 5.40 5.21
CA GLY A 58 10.91 4.96 3.87
C GLY A 58 10.17 6.03 3.04
N ARG A 59 9.82 5.67 1.81
CA ARG A 59 9.18 6.59 0.85
C ARG A 59 7.66 6.43 0.78
N ARG A 60 7.10 5.29 1.19
CA ARG A 60 5.70 4.96 0.94
C ARG A 60 4.71 5.75 1.77
N GLY A 61 5.11 6.22 2.97
CA GLY A 61 4.23 6.96 3.87
C GLY A 61 2.91 6.22 4.18
N THR A 62 1.85 6.99 4.41
CA THR A 62 0.51 6.47 4.66
C THR A 62 -0.15 6.03 3.35
N PRO A 63 -0.84 4.88 3.30
CA PRO A 63 -1.64 4.49 2.14
C PRO A 63 -2.67 5.56 1.79
N ARG A 64 -2.85 5.79 0.50
CA ARG A 64 -3.89 6.70 0.02
C ARG A 64 -5.24 6.02 0.12
N GLN A 65 -6.15 6.63 0.85
CA GLN A 65 -7.55 6.23 0.92
C GLN A 65 -8.30 6.63 -0.35
N LEU A 66 -9.37 5.92 -0.64
CA LEU A 66 -10.29 6.24 -1.75
C LEU A 66 -11.23 7.39 -1.39
N GLY A 67 -11.53 7.54 -0.09
CA GLY A 67 -12.47 8.53 0.45
C GLY A 67 -13.92 8.22 0.09
N VAL A 68 -14.28 6.94 0.06
CA VAL A 68 -15.63 6.49 -0.28
C VAL A 68 -16.33 5.85 0.93
N PRO A 69 -17.68 5.90 1.02
CA PRO A 69 -18.42 5.21 2.06
C PRO A 69 -18.07 3.72 2.13
N GLY A 70 -17.90 3.20 3.34
CA GLY A 70 -17.61 1.81 3.62
C GLY A 70 -16.13 1.42 3.48
N GLU A 71 -15.24 2.37 3.24
CA GLU A 71 -13.80 2.10 3.17
C GLU A 71 -13.21 1.66 4.51
N GLU A 72 -13.86 1.97 5.61
CA GLU A 72 -13.49 1.61 6.98
C GLU A 72 -13.78 0.14 7.35
N GLN A 73 -14.44 -0.62 6.49
CA GLN A 73 -14.78 -2.02 6.75
C GLN A 73 -13.53 -2.91 6.85
N SER A 74 -13.58 -3.91 7.70
CA SER A 74 -12.47 -4.85 7.96
C SER A 74 -12.01 -5.65 6.74
N LYS A 75 -12.86 -5.77 5.71
CA LYS A 75 -12.51 -6.42 4.44
C LYS A 75 -11.63 -5.56 3.53
N VAL A 76 -11.38 -4.29 3.89
CA VAL A 76 -10.55 -3.35 3.12
C VAL A 76 -9.15 -3.33 3.69
N VAL A 77 -8.16 -3.64 2.85
CA VAL A 77 -6.74 -3.59 3.19
C VAL A 77 -5.98 -2.76 2.16
N TYR A 78 -4.83 -2.21 2.56
CA TYR A 78 -4.04 -1.32 1.70
C TYR A 78 -2.78 -1.97 1.14
N ARG A 79 -2.61 -3.26 1.34
CA ARG A 79 -1.53 -4.08 0.78
C ARG A 79 -1.88 -5.56 0.83
N LEU A 80 -1.37 -6.31 -0.12
CA LEU A 80 -1.37 -7.76 -0.04
C LEU A 80 -0.29 -8.20 0.97
N ILE A 81 -0.65 -9.08 1.91
CA ILE A 81 0.28 -9.71 2.85
C ILE A 81 0.47 -11.17 2.45
N ASP A 82 -0.62 -11.93 2.39
CA ASP A 82 -0.64 -13.33 2.01
C ASP A 82 -1.79 -13.58 1.03
N ALA A 83 -1.49 -14.12 -0.14
CA ALA A 83 -2.50 -14.41 -1.16
C ALA A 83 -3.38 -15.61 -0.79
N ALA A 84 -2.86 -16.54 0.01
CA ALA A 84 -3.60 -17.74 0.42
C ALA A 84 -4.86 -17.42 1.24
N GLU A 85 -4.88 -16.29 1.96
CA GLU A 85 -6.05 -15.81 2.70
C GLU A 85 -7.27 -15.53 1.81
N TYR A 86 -7.06 -15.37 0.50
CA TYR A 86 -8.11 -15.01 -0.46
C TYR A 86 -8.64 -16.19 -1.27
N ARG A 87 -8.21 -17.43 -0.99
CA ARG A 87 -8.73 -18.64 -1.66
C ARG A 87 -10.26 -18.71 -1.63
N GLY A 88 -10.84 -19.00 -2.78
CA GLY A 88 -12.28 -19.12 -2.93
C GLY A 88 -13.07 -17.81 -2.79
N LYS A 89 -12.41 -16.65 -2.69
CA LYS A 89 -13.05 -15.36 -2.51
C LYS A 89 -13.13 -14.57 -3.81
N HIS A 90 -14.13 -13.70 -3.88
CA HIS A 90 -14.18 -12.62 -4.86
C HIS A 90 -13.40 -11.41 -4.29
N VAL A 91 -12.36 -11.00 -4.95
CA VAL A 91 -11.46 -9.94 -4.50
C VAL A 91 -11.48 -8.78 -5.49
N LEU A 92 -11.66 -7.57 -4.97
CA LEU A 92 -11.46 -6.35 -5.75
C LEU A 92 -10.08 -5.76 -5.44
N VAL A 93 -9.26 -5.55 -6.47
CA VAL A 93 -8.03 -4.77 -6.36
C VAL A 93 -8.26 -3.40 -6.98
N VAL A 94 -7.96 -2.33 -6.25
CA VAL A 94 -8.12 -0.95 -6.71
C VAL A 94 -6.76 -0.32 -6.94
N GLY A 95 -6.45 0.00 -8.19
CA GLY A 95 -5.18 0.61 -8.57
C GLY A 95 -4.70 0.14 -9.94
N GLY A 96 -3.62 0.74 -10.45
CA GLY A 96 -3.09 0.43 -11.78
C GLY A 96 -1.57 0.58 -11.90
N GLY A 97 -0.86 0.59 -10.77
CA GLY A 97 0.60 0.49 -10.72
C GLY A 97 1.06 -0.93 -10.45
N ASP A 98 2.39 -1.14 -10.36
CA ASP A 98 2.99 -2.46 -10.14
C ASP A 98 2.39 -3.19 -8.94
N SER A 99 2.26 -2.53 -7.79
CA SER A 99 1.69 -3.18 -6.59
C SER A 99 0.25 -3.67 -6.78
N ALA A 100 -0.57 -2.97 -7.59
CA ALA A 100 -1.93 -3.41 -7.90
C ALA A 100 -1.93 -4.64 -8.81
N LEU A 101 -1.12 -4.60 -9.87
CA LEU A 101 -1.02 -5.72 -10.81
C LEU A 101 -0.37 -6.95 -10.17
N GLU A 102 0.66 -6.77 -9.35
CA GLU A 102 1.30 -7.82 -8.57
C GLU A 102 0.30 -8.47 -7.61
N ALA A 103 -0.46 -7.69 -6.84
CA ALA A 103 -1.50 -8.22 -5.98
C ALA A 103 -2.58 -8.99 -6.78
N ALA A 104 -3.07 -8.40 -7.87
CA ALA A 104 -4.11 -9.01 -8.68
C ALA A 104 -3.68 -10.35 -9.28
N HIS A 105 -2.47 -10.44 -9.86
CA HIS A 105 -2.03 -11.70 -10.46
C HIS A 105 -1.70 -12.74 -9.41
N THR A 106 -1.07 -12.38 -8.28
CA THR A 106 -0.73 -13.33 -7.23
C THR A 106 -2.00 -13.95 -6.61
N ILE A 107 -3.04 -13.13 -6.37
CA ILE A 107 -4.31 -13.63 -5.86
C ILE A 107 -5.06 -14.44 -6.92
N ALA A 108 -5.00 -14.07 -8.19
CA ALA A 108 -5.63 -14.83 -9.27
C ALA A 108 -5.01 -16.22 -9.48
N GLU A 109 -3.81 -16.48 -8.99
CA GLU A 109 -3.18 -17.81 -9.01
C GLU A 109 -3.76 -18.74 -7.93
N GLU A 110 -4.38 -18.19 -6.87
CA GLU A 110 -5.01 -18.97 -5.82
C GLU A 110 -6.29 -19.68 -6.31
N GLN A 111 -6.50 -20.91 -5.82
CA GLN A 111 -7.60 -21.76 -6.27
C GLN A 111 -8.97 -21.18 -5.91
N GLY A 112 -9.88 -21.16 -6.89
CA GLY A 112 -11.27 -20.74 -6.71
C GLY A 112 -11.45 -19.24 -6.50
N THR A 113 -10.40 -18.43 -6.62
CA THR A 113 -10.46 -16.98 -6.44
C THR A 113 -10.94 -16.30 -7.73
N ILE A 114 -11.81 -15.31 -7.58
CA ILE A 114 -12.26 -14.44 -8.66
C ILE A 114 -11.75 -13.04 -8.40
N VAL A 115 -10.86 -12.54 -9.26
CA VAL A 115 -10.24 -11.23 -9.10
C VAL A 115 -10.80 -10.23 -10.09
N THR A 116 -11.19 -9.07 -9.57
CA THR A 116 -11.51 -7.90 -10.39
C THR A 116 -10.51 -6.79 -10.07
N ILE A 117 -9.92 -6.16 -11.08
CA ILE A 117 -9.11 -4.95 -10.90
C ILE A 117 -9.87 -3.75 -11.43
N SER A 118 -9.96 -2.69 -10.61
CA SER A 118 -10.55 -1.40 -10.94
C SER A 118 -9.47 -0.34 -11.01
N TYR A 119 -9.37 0.35 -12.14
CA TYR A 119 -8.41 1.42 -12.32
C TYR A 119 -9.04 2.64 -13.01
N ARG A 120 -8.76 3.83 -12.48
CA ARG A 120 -9.36 5.09 -12.95
C ARG A 120 -8.91 5.56 -14.34
N SER A 121 -7.74 5.12 -14.80
CA SER A 121 -7.21 5.47 -16.13
C SER A 121 -7.54 4.39 -17.15
N ASP A 122 -7.39 4.73 -18.42
CA ASP A 122 -7.76 3.86 -19.56
C ASP A 122 -6.68 2.82 -19.89
N ALA A 123 -5.48 2.90 -19.27
CA ALA A 123 -4.39 1.96 -19.46
C ALA A 123 -3.49 1.90 -18.24
N PHE A 124 -2.80 0.76 -18.04
CA PHE A 124 -1.81 0.55 -16.99
C PHE A 124 -0.45 1.19 -17.31
N SER A 125 -0.43 2.44 -17.75
CA SER A 125 0.78 3.14 -18.22
C SER A 125 1.89 3.28 -17.18
N ARG A 126 1.56 3.20 -15.90
CA ARG A 126 2.50 3.32 -14.77
C ARG A 126 3.13 1.99 -14.34
N ALA A 127 2.60 0.88 -14.80
CA ALA A 127 3.10 -0.44 -14.44
C ALA A 127 4.21 -0.88 -15.40
N LYS A 128 5.12 -1.71 -14.89
CA LYS A 128 6.18 -2.35 -15.68
C LYS A 128 5.57 -3.22 -16.79
N PRO A 129 6.23 -3.32 -17.96
CA PRO A 129 5.75 -4.17 -19.07
C PRO A 129 5.41 -5.59 -18.63
N ALA A 130 6.30 -6.24 -17.87
CA ALA A 130 6.11 -7.61 -17.40
C ALA A 130 4.83 -7.80 -16.56
N ASN A 131 4.48 -6.82 -15.70
CA ASN A 131 3.25 -6.88 -14.92
C ASN A 131 2.00 -6.68 -15.78
N ARG A 132 2.07 -5.82 -16.79
CA ARG A 132 0.98 -5.63 -17.78
C ARG A 132 0.71 -6.90 -18.56
N GLU A 133 1.76 -7.53 -19.12
CA GLU A 133 1.66 -8.78 -19.86
C GLU A 133 1.05 -9.91 -19.04
N LYS A 134 1.44 -10.03 -17.76
CA LYS A 134 0.83 -11.01 -16.85
C LYS A 134 -0.67 -10.74 -16.65
N ALA A 135 -1.05 -9.49 -16.41
CA ALA A 135 -2.44 -9.11 -16.23
C ALA A 135 -3.28 -9.37 -17.50
N GLU A 136 -2.74 -9.08 -18.69
CA GLU A 136 -3.38 -9.36 -19.98
C GLU A 136 -3.58 -10.86 -20.22
N LYS A 137 -2.57 -11.68 -19.91
CA LYS A 137 -2.67 -13.15 -19.99
C LYS A 137 -3.76 -13.71 -19.09
N LEU A 138 -3.82 -13.23 -17.84
CA LEU A 138 -4.86 -13.65 -16.88
C LEU A 138 -6.25 -13.16 -17.28
N ALA A 139 -6.36 -11.96 -17.84
CA ALA A 139 -7.63 -11.44 -18.35
C ALA A 139 -8.11 -12.26 -19.56
N SER A 140 -7.22 -12.59 -20.49
CA SER A 140 -7.53 -13.42 -21.65
C SER A 140 -7.93 -14.86 -21.26
N ALA A 141 -7.35 -15.37 -20.16
CA ALA A 141 -7.71 -16.68 -19.59
C ALA A 141 -9.00 -16.64 -18.74
N GLY A 142 -9.67 -15.49 -18.60
CA GLY A 142 -10.87 -15.33 -17.78
C GLY A 142 -10.64 -15.36 -16.26
N ARG A 143 -9.38 -15.31 -15.81
CA ARG A 143 -8.99 -15.38 -14.39
C ARG A 143 -8.91 -14.00 -13.72
N LEU A 144 -8.86 -12.93 -14.49
CA LEU A 144 -8.83 -11.56 -14.03
C LEU A 144 -9.81 -10.70 -14.82
N LYS A 145 -10.74 -10.06 -14.15
CA LYS A 145 -11.62 -9.06 -14.75
C LYS A 145 -11.00 -7.68 -14.63
N VAL A 146 -10.81 -6.99 -15.74
CA VAL A 146 -10.19 -5.65 -15.79
C VAL A 146 -11.24 -4.60 -16.10
N LEU A 147 -11.37 -3.59 -15.22
CA LEU A 147 -12.25 -2.44 -15.37
C LEU A 147 -11.39 -1.16 -15.44
N LEU A 148 -10.96 -0.79 -16.64
CA LEU A 148 -10.28 0.48 -16.90
C LEU A 148 -11.28 1.63 -17.02
N GLY A 149 -10.87 2.86 -16.69
CA GLY A 149 -11.76 4.02 -16.67
C GLY A 149 -12.87 3.90 -15.64
N SER A 150 -12.59 3.24 -14.49
CA SER A 150 -13.59 2.93 -13.48
C SER A 150 -13.27 3.58 -12.13
N HIS A 151 -14.32 3.95 -11.37
CA HIS A 151 -14.20 4.61 -10.09
C HIS A 151 -15.04 3.89 -9.03
N VAL A 152 -14.41 3.48 -7.94
CA VAL A 152 -15.13 2.99 -6.77
C VAL A 152 -15.96 4.13 -6.18
N ARG A 153 -17.23 3.88 -5.90
CA ARG A 153 -18.17 4.86 -5.34
C ARG A 153 -18.62 4.52 -3.92
N GLU A 154 -18.75 3.25 -3.61
CA GLU A 154 -19.20 2.77 -2.30
C GLU A 154 -18.72 1.34 -2.08
N ILE A 155 -18.30 1.01 -0.88
CA ILE A 155 -17.94 -0.35 -0.47
C ILE A 155 -19.04 -0.84 0.48
N ARG A 156 -19.79 -1.85 0.07
CA ARG A 156 -20.85 -2.49 0.85
C ARG A 156 -20.34 -3.78 1.51
N SER A 157 -21.11 -4.39 2.37
CA SER A 157 -20.72 -5.61 3.07
C SER A 157 -20.36 -6.78 2.13
N ASP A 158 -21.09 -6.94 1.04
CA ASP A 158 -21.03 -8.07 0.10
C ASP A 158 -20.64 -7.68 -1.34
N ALA A 159 -20.59 -6.38 -1.65
CA ALA A 159 -20.30 -5.87 -2.98
C ALA A 159 -19.58 -4.52 -2.94
N VAL A 160 -19.06 -4.08 -4.08
CA VAL A 160 -18.60 -2.71 -4.31
C VAL A 160 -19.34 -2.09 -5.47
N ALA A 161 -19.86 -0.89 -5.27
CA ALA A 161 -20.44 -0.07 -6.31
C ALA A 161 -19.34 0.67 -7.08
N ILE A 162 -19.21 0.37 -8.35
CA ILE A 162 -18.19 0.92 -9.26
C ILE A 162 -18.89 1.65 -10.39
N GLU A 163 -18.52 2.91 -10.61
CA GLU A 163 -18.87 3.60 -11.84
C GLU A 163 -17.95 3.13 -12.96
N TYR A 164 -18.56 2.58 -14.00
CA TYR A 164 -17.84 2.05 -15.16
C TYR A 164 -18.66 2.32 -16.43
N LYS A 165 -18.03 2.97 -17.43
CA LYS A 165 -18.68 3.36 -18.70
C LYS A 165 -20.00 4.13 -18.50
N GLY A 166 -20.00 5.06 -17.54
CA GLY A 166 -21.16 5.92 -17.24
C GLY A 166 -22.32 5.21 -16.52
N LYS A 167 -22.13 3.97 -16.06
CA LYS A 167 -23.12 3.19 -15.31
C LYS A 167 -22.56 2.75 -13.95
N LEU A 168 -23.45 2.66 -12.96
CA LEU A 168 -23.10 2.07 -11.67
C LEU A 168 -23.24 0.55 -11.76
N VAL A 169 -22.14 -0.17 -11.52
CA VAL A 169 -22.08 -1.63 -11.53
C VAL A 169 -21.79 -2.12 -10.13
N LEU A 170 -22.53 -3.10 -9.65
CA LEU A 170 -22.24 -3.80 -8.40
C LEU A 170 -21.34 -5.00 -8.68
N VAL A 171 -20.20 -5.03 -8.03
CA VAL A 171 -19.23 -6.12 -8.11
C VAL A 171 -19.22 -6.86 -6.77
N PRO A 172 -19.77 -8.09 -6.72
CA PRO A 172 -19.72 -8.90 -5.51
C PRO A 172 -18.29 -9.12 -5.03
N ASN A 173 -18.03 -8.99 -3.73
CA ASN A 173 -16.73 -9.26 -3.17
C ASN A 173 -16.77 -9.54 -1.66
N GLN A 174 -15.74 -10.24 -1.19
CA GLN A 174 -15.44 -10.49 0.22
C GLN A 174 -14.18 -9.77 0.69
N ALA A 175 -13.39 -9.19 -0.24
CA ALA A 175 -12.19 -8.45 0.11
C ALA A 175 -11.91 -7.33 -0.90
N VAL A 176 -11.35 -6.24 -0.41
CA VAL A 176 -10.89 -5.09 -1.22
C VAL A 176 -9.44 -4.77 -0.87
N ILE A 177 -8.57 -4.74 -1.87
CA ILE A 177 -7.17 -4.36 -1.70
C ILE A 177 -6.94 -3.03 -2.43
N VAL A 178 -6.68 -1.98 -1.66
CA VAL A 178 -6.49 -0.63 -2.19
C VAL A 178 -5.00 -0.36 -2.44
N CYS A 179 -4.59 -0.38 -3.69
CA CYS A 179 -3.24 -0.07 -4.16
C CYS A 179 -3.21 1.29 -4.89
N ALA A 180 -3.84 2.31 -4.31
CA ALA A 180 -3.96 3.66 -4.89
C ALA A 180 -2.69 4.53 -4.73
N GLY A 181 -1.57 3.93 -4.31
CA GLY A 181 -0.33 4.61 -3.97
C GLY A 181 -0.28 5.07 -2.52
N GLY A 182 0.76 5.83 -2.17
CA GLY A 182 0.94 6.38 -0.83
C GLY A 182 0.95 7.90 -0.84
N ILE A 183 0.67 8.49 0.31
CA ILE A 183 0.92 9.90 0.60
C ILE A 183 2.35 9.97 1.10
N LEU A 184 3.19 10.74 0.43
CA LEU A 184 4.58 10.92 0.86
C LEU A 184 4.61 11.55 2.26
N PRO A 185 5.60 11.23 3.11
CA PRO A 185 5.69 11.77 4.46
C PRO A 185 6.13 13.25 4.50
N THR A 186 5.90 13.99 3.42
CA THR A 186 6.29 15.39 3.28
C THR A 186 5.63 16.30 4.31
N GLY A 187 4.41 15.98 4.74
CA GLY A 187 3.71 16.69 5.82
C GLY A 187 4.48 16.59 7.14
N PHE A 188 4.80 15.36 7.54
CA PHE A 188 5.60 15.08 8.74
C PHE A 188 7.00 15.71 8.65
N LEU A 189 7.69 15.56 7.51
CA LEU A 189 9.01 16.16 7.34
C LEU A 189 8.99 17.69 7.51
N LYS A 190 7.96 18.35 6.98
CA LYS A 190 7.77 19.79 7.15
C LYS A 190 7.43 20.18 8.58
N SER A 191 6.59 19.40 9.30
CA SER A 191 6.22 19.70 10.68
C SER A 191 7.41 19.65 11.63
N ILE A 192 8.39 18.78 11.37
CA ILE A 192 9.64 18.69 12.14
C ILE A 192 10.75 19.62 11.61
N GLY A 193 10.42 20.59 10.75
CA GLY A 193 11.33 21.64 10.29
C GLY A 193 12.22 21.27 9.10
N ILE A 194 12.00 20.15 8.42
CA ILE A 194 12.77 19.75 7.24
C ILE A 194 12.22 20.44 5.99
N GLU A 195 13.08 21.17 5.26
CA GLU A 195 12.75 21.74 3.98
C GLU A 195 12.63 20.63 2.91
N VAL A 196 11.44 20.49 2.33
CA VAL A 196 11.17 19.49 1.29
C VAL A 196 10.98 20.19 -0.05
N LYS A 197 11.89 19.92 -0.99
CA LYS A 197 11.82 20.40 -2.38
C LYS A 197 11.37 19.26 -3.29
N THR A 198 10.29 19.46 -4.04
CA THR A 198 9.84 18.52 -5.06
C THR A 198 10.54 18.83 -6.37
N LYS A 199 11.31 17.88 -6.88
CA LYS A 199 11.88 17.95 -8.23
C LYS A 199 11.04 17.06 -9.15
N PHE A 200 10.50 17.63 -10.20
CA PHE A 200 9.90 16.90 -11.30
C PHE A 200 11.03 16.56 -12.27
N GLY A 201 11.36 15.28 -12.40
CA GLY A 201 12.31 14.84 -13.42
C GLY A 201 11.71 15.13 -14.80
N THR A 202 12.48 15.72 -15.70
CA THR A 202 12.21 15.65 -17.12
C THR A 202 12.41 14.19 -17.54
N ALA A 203 11.39 13.62 -18.20
CA ALA A 203 11.47 12.30 -18.78
C ALA A 203 12.55 12.28 -19.88
#